data_cb0341c24cc25e180e58e025eae61537
#
_entry.id   cb0341c24cc25e180e58e025eae61537
#
_cell.length_a   1.000
_cell.length_b   1.000
_cell.length_c   1.000
_cell.angle_alpha   90.00
_cell.angle_beta   90.00
_cell.angle_gamma   90.00
#
_symmetry.space_group_name_H-M   'P 1'
#
loop_
_entity.id
_entity.type
_entity.pdbx_description
1 polymer ?
#
loop_
_entity_poly.entity_id
_entity_poly.type
_entity_poly.pdbx_seq_one_letter_code
_entity_poly.pdbx_strand_id
1 'polypeptide(L)'
;LSTAIRSQWRLLIVGEGPERTALEQRTRDLQLAERIHFLGFQTDPSRYFLDAGVFVLPSRFEGMPNALLEAMGCGLAPIVTDASPGPLEVVSDEQSGLVVPSGSIAALTTAMERLALDAALRTRLGQTAAATMRQHSWSVLDQPWRDVLALPSV
;
A
#
# COMPACT_ATOMS: atom_id res chain seq x y z
N LEU A 1 -9.30 7.65 -13.90
CA LEU A 1 -9.43 6.22 -14.20
C LEU A 1 -10.48 5.99 -15.28
N SER A 2 -10.23 5.07 -16.21
CA SER A 2 -11.16 4.69 -17.28
C SER A 2 -12.47 4.10 -16.73
N THR A 3 -13.54 4.13 -17.52
CA THR A 3 -14.84 3.58 -17.13
C THR A 3 -14.75 2.08 -16.81
N ALA A 4 -13.96 1.32 -17.57
CA ALA A 4 -13.75 -0.11 -17.34
C ALA A 4 -13.16 -0.39 -15.96
N ILE A 5 -12.18 0.41 -15.52
CA ILE A 5 -11.60 0.27 -14.17
C ILE A 5 -12.62 0.65 -13.11
N ARG A 6 -13.34 1.76 -13.30
CA ARG A 6 -14.38 2.19 -12.34
C ARG A 6 -15.49 1.16 -12.15
N SER A 7 -15.81 0.35 -13.16
CA SER A 7 -16.84 -0.69 -13.03
C SER A 7 -16.37 -1.96 -12.29
N GLN A 8 -15.09 -2.27 -12.31
CA GLN A 8 -14.53 -3.51 -11.77
C GLN A 8 -13.84 -3.35 -10.40
N TRP A 9 -13.31 -2.16 -10.10
CA TRP A 9 -12.53 -1.91 -8.89
C TRP A 9 -13.33 -1.13 -7.86
N ARG A 10 -13.00 -1.38 -6.60
CA ARG A 10 -13.44 -0.59 -5.44
C ARG A 10 -12.21 -0.01 -4.75
N LEU A 11 -12.38 1.16 -4.17
CA LEU A 11 -11.40 1.79 -3.30
C LEU A 11 -11.91 1.71 -1.85
N LEU A 12 -11.11 1.11 -0.98
CA LEU A 12 -11.34 1.10 0.45
C LEU A 12 -10.41 2.11 1.09
N ILE A 13 -10.96 3.08 1.81
CA ILE A 13 -10.21 4.07 2.58
C ILE A 13 -10.31 3.68 4.05
N VAL A 14 -9.20 3.21 4.60
CA VAL A 14 -9.09 2.75 5.99
C VAL A 14 -8.41 3.83 6.81
N GLY A 15 -9.02 4.24 7.90
CA GLY A 15 -8.52 5.29 8.78
C GLY A 15 -9.55 6.40 9.02
N GLU A 16 -9.19 7.31 9.90
CA GLU A 16 -9.97 8.51 10.24
C GLU A 16 -9.09 9.76 10.08
N GLY A 17 -9.73 10.88 9.81
CA GLY A 17 -9.04 12.15 9.71
C GLY A 17 -9.99 13.32 9.45
N PRO A 18 -9.51 14.57 9.63
CA PRO A 18 -10.33 15.76 9.49
C PRO A 18 -10.92 15.95 8.10
N GLU A 19 -10.27 15.39 7.08
CA GLU A 19 -10.70 15.51 5.67
C GLU A 19 -11.83 14.54 5.29
N ARG A 20 -12.25 13.63 6.18
CA ARG A 20 -13.24 12.59 5.87
C ARG A 20 -14.51 13.17 5.23
N THR A 21 -15.13 14.15 5.88
CA THR A 21 -16.40 14.74 5.40
C THR A 21 -16.23 15.36 4.00
N ALA A 22 -15.13 16.06 3.78
CA ALA A 22 -14.83 16.67 2.47
C ALA A 22 -14.61 15.61 1.39
N LEU A 23 -13.90 14.53 1.70
CA LEU A 23 -13.67 13.42 0.78
C LEU A 23 -14.94 12.64 0.45
N GLU A 24 -15.82 12.40 1.44
CA GLU A 24 -17.13 11.78 1.22
C GLU A 24 -18.01 12.64 0.34
N GLN A 25 -18.03 13.98 0.56
CA GLN A 25 -18.78 14.90 -0.30
C GLN A 25 -18.25 14.86 -1.73
N ARG A 26 -16.92 14.93 -1.91
CA ARG A 26 -16.31 14.84 -3.24
C ARG A 26 -16.61 13.51 -3.95
N THR A 27 -16.69 12.43 -3.19
CA THR A 27 -17.07 11.10 -3.71
C THR A 27 -18.50 11.10 -4.27
N ARG A 28 -19.43 11.77 -3.59
CA ARG A 28 -20.81 11.95 -4.05
C ARG A 28 -20.87 12.83 -5.31
N ASP A 29 -20.16 13.95 -5.31
CA ASP A 29 -20.12 14.89 -6.44
C ASP A 29 -19.57 14.22 -7.72
N LEU A 30 -18.66 13.27 -7.55
CA LEU A 30 -18.09 12.48 -8.64
C LEU A 30 -18.90 11.23 -9.00
N GLN A 31 -20.04 10.99 -8.33
CA GLN A 31 -20.90 9.81 -8.51
C GLN A 31 -20.16 8.48 -8.30
N LEU A 32 -19.23 8.45 -7.31
CA LEU A 32 -18.40 7.27 -6.99
C LEU A 32 -18.78 6.62 -5.64
N ALA A 33 -19.90 6.97 -5.02
CA ALA A 33 -20.30 6.48 -3.71
C ALA A 33 -20.41 4.93 -3.64
N GLU A 34 -20.83 4.31 -4.76
CA GLU A 34 -20.90 2.85 -4.86
C GLU A 34 -19.53 2.15 -5.03
N ARG A 35 -18.46 2.93 -5.20
CA ARG A 35 -17.12 2.42 -5.52
C ARG A 35 -16.05 2.80 -4.51
N ILE A 36 -16.29 3.83 -3.71
CA ILE A 36 -15.36 4.32 -2.69
C ILE A 36 -16.01 4.17 -1.32
N HIS A 37 -15.40 3.36 -0.47
CA HIS A 37 -15.93 3.06 0.86
C HIS A 37 -14.97 3.57 1.93
N PHE A 38 -15.49 4.41 2.82
CA PHE A 38 -14.77 4.95 3.98
C PHE A 38 -15.04 4.04 5.19
N LEU A 39 -14.08 3.22 5.56
CA LEU A 39 -14.23 2.18 6.57
C LEU A 39 -13.96 2.67 7.99
N GLY A 40 -13.45 3.89 8.14
CA GLY A 40 -13.07 4.41 9.44
C GLY A 40 -11.83 3.73 10.03
N PHE A 41 -11.60 3.97 11.31
CA PHE A 41 -10.53 3.30 12.04
C PHE A 41 -10.82 1.80 12.16
N GLN A 42 -9.83 0.98 11.86
CA GLN A 42 -9.90 -0.47 11.99
C GLN A 42 -8.78 -0.95 12.91
N THR A 43 -9.12 -1.75 13.91
CA THR A 43 -8.14 -2.36 14.83
C THR A 43 -7.35 -3.48 14.16
N ASP A 44 -7.94 -4.15 13.19
CA ASP A 44 -7.31 -5.18 12.37
C ASP A 44 -7.64 -4.93 10.89
N PRO A 45 -6.74 -4.23 10.15
CA PRO A 45 -6.93 -4.00 8.74
C PRO A 45 -6.56 -5.20 7.87
N SER A 46 -5.94 -6.25 8.42
CA SER A 46 -5.38 -7.38 7.67
C SER A 46 -6.44 -8.09 6.80
N ARG A 47 -7.67 -8.20 7.29
CA ARG A 47 -8.79 -8.79 6.53
C ARG A 47 -9.07 -8.11 5.19
N TYR A 48 -8.79 -6.80 5.09
CA TYR A 48 -8.98 -6.06 3.84
C TYR A 48 -7.84 -6.29 2.86
N PHE A 49 -6.65 -6.63 3.36
CA PHE A 49 -5.51 -6.95 2.50
C PHE A 49 -5.71 -8.28 1.77
N LEU A 50 -6.39 -9.26 2.38
CA LEU A 50 -6.61 -10.57 1.77
C LEU A 50 -7.46 -10.50 0.49
N ASP A 51 -8.38 -9.53 0.41
CA ASP A 51 -9.29 -9.34 -0.73
C ASP A 51 -8.82 -8.22 -1.68
N ALA A 52 -7.73 -7.53 -1.35
CA ALA A 52 -7.20 -6.46 -2.15
C ALA A 52 -6.09 -6.95 -3.10
N GLY A 53 -5.92 -6.26 -4.21
CA GLY A 53 -4.82 -6.52 -5.16
C GLY A 53 -3.75 -5.44 -5.16
N VAL A 54 -4.09 -4.24 -4.71
CA VAL A 54 -3.22 -3.06 -4.73
C VAL A 54 -3.35 -2.32 -3.40
N PHE A 55 -2.21 -1.91 -2.87
CA PHE A 55 -2.14 -0.99 -1.73
C PHE A 55 -1.63 0.37 -2.21
N VAL A 56 -2.26 1.46 -1.78
CA VAL A 56 -1.88 2.82 -2.20
C VAL A 56 -1.56 3.67 -0.99
N LEU A 57 -0.33 4.19 -0.93
CA LEU A 57 0.14 5.09 0.12
C LEU A 57 0.54 6.44 -0.51
N PRO A 58 -0.41 7.37 -0.71
CA PRO A 58 -0.16 8.64 -1.37
C PRO A 58 0.31 9.74 -0.40
N SER A 59 1.07 9.37 0.60
CA SER A 59 1.51 10.25 1.68
C SER A 59 2.48 11.33 1.20
N ARG A 60 2.46 12.48 1.88
CA ARG A 60 3.42 13.57 1.68
C ARG A 60 4.62 13.46 2.61
N PHE A 61 4.49 12.67 3.65
CA PHE A 61 5.55 12.36 4.60
C PHE A 61 5.20 11.07 5.36
N GLU A 62 6.18 10.19 5.51
CA GLU A 62 6.11 8.98 6.30
C GLU A 62 7.46 8.70 6.97
N GLY A 63 7.41 8.10 8.18
CA GLY A 63 8.55 7.36 8.70
C GLY A 63 8.61 5.99 8.02
N MET A 64 8.47 4.91 8.82
CA MET A 64 8.25 3.57 8.29
C MET A 64 6.77 3.20 8.52
N PRO A 65 5.92 3.21 7.47
CA PRO A 65 4.48 3.01 7.64
C PRO A 65 4.15 1.52 7.81
N ASN A 66 3.69 1.13 9.01
CA ASN A 66 3.33 -0.26 9.32
C ASN A 66 2.31 -0.84 8.32
N ALA A 67 1.30 -0.05 7.93
CA ALA A 67 0.30 -0.50 6.96
C ALA A 67 0.90 -0.91 5.60
N LEU A 68 2.00 -0.26 5.17
CA LEU A 68 2.74 -0.67 3.97
C LEU A 68 3.40 -2.04 4.17
N LEU A 69 4.09 -2.23 5.30
CA LEU A 69 4.76 -3.50 5.61
C LEU A 69 3.76 -4.66 5.69
N GLU A 70 2.63 -4.43 6.35
CA GLU A 70 1.53 -5.39 6.47
C GLU A 70 0.95 -5.75 5.08
N ALA A 71 0.64 -4.75 4.25
CA ALA A 71 0.12 -4.94 2.91
C ALA A 71 1.12 -5.71 2.01
N MET A 72 2.41 -5.34 2.06
CA MET A 72 3.47 -6.05 1.36
C MET A 72 3.59 -7.50 1.84
N GLY A 73 3.53 -7.73 3.16
CA GLY A 73 3.53 -9.07 3.77
C GLY A 73 2.38 -9.94 3.29
N CYS A 74 1.21 -9.36 3.03
CA CYS A 74 0.04 -10.03 2.43
C CYS A 74 0.15 -10.20 0.90
N GLY A 75 1.21 -9.71 0.26
CA GLY A 75 1.44 -9.86 -1.18
C GLY A 75 0.69 -8.86 -2.05
N LEU A 76 0.25 -7.73 -1.52
CA LEU A 76 -0.30 -6.65 -2.32
C LEU A 76 0.81 -5.94 -3.09
N ALA A 77 0.49 -5.50 -4.30
CA ALA A 77 1.36 -4.62 -5.07
C ALA A 77 1.23 -3.17 -4.53
N PRO A 78 2.26 -2.61 -3.89
CA PRO A 78 2.18 -1.25 -3.36
C PRO A 78 2.41 -0.19 -4.43
N ILE A 79 1.72 0.94 -4.30
CA ILE A 79 2.04 2.21 -4.94
C ILE A 79 2.38 3.19 -3.81
N VAL A 80 3.58 3.74 -3.82
CA VAL A 80 4.03 4.72 -2.83
C VAL A 80 4.50 6.00 -3.50
N THR A 81 4.55 7.10 -2.74
CA THR A 81 5.16 8.34 -3.22
C THR A 81 6.62 8.41 -2.80
N ASP A 82 7.41 9.19 -3.54
CA ASP A 82 8.80 9.51 -3.24
C ASP A 82 8.98 10.60 -2.17
N ALA A 83 7.94 10.87 -1.39
CA ALA A 83 7.88 11.97 -0.43
C ALA A 83 8.87 11.85 0.73
N SER A 84 9.28 10.64 1.08
CA SER A 84 10.16 10.36 2.22
C SER A 84 10.90 9.04 2.07
N PRO A 85 12.05 8.86 2.73
CA PRO A 85 12.91 7.69 2.57
C PRO A 85 12.27 6.39 3.06
N GLY A 86 11.50 6.39 4.15
CA GLY A 86 10.99 5.17 4.78
C GLY A 86 10.32 4.17 3.83
N PRO A 87 9.29 4.54 3.06
CA PRO A 87 8.70 3.65 2.07
C PRO A 87 9.70 3.15 1.01
N LEU A 88 10.71 3.97 0.65
CA LEU A 88 11.71 3.63 -0.36
C LEU A 88 12.78 2.66 0.14
N GLU A 89 12.89 2.44 1.45
CA GLU A 89 13.76 1.40 2.01
C GLU A 89 13.24 0.00 1.73
N VAL A 90 11.93 -0.16 1.54
CA VAL A 90 11.28 -1.46 1.35
C VAL A 90 10.62 -1.62 -0.02
N VAL A 91 10.30 -0.54 -0.70
CA VAL A 91 9.72 -0.56 -2.05
C VAL A 91 10.76 -0.15 -3.08
N SER A 92 11.15 -1.09 -3.92
CA SER A 92 11.97 -0.84 -5.11
C SER A 92 11.06 -0.68 -6.31
N ASP A 93 11.18 0.47 -7.00
CA ASP A 93 10.35 0.79 -8.16
C ASP A 93 10.43 -0.28 -9.25
N GLU A 94 9.30 -0.61 -9.86
CA GLU A 94 9.15 -1.65 -10.89
C GLU A 94 9.53 -3.09 -10.45
N GLN A 95 10.00 -3.29 -9.21
CA GLN A 95 10.42 -4.59 -8.69
C GLN A 95 9.48 -5.12 -7.61
N SER A 96 9.30 -4.38 -6.52
CA SER A 96 8.42 -4.74 -5.40
C SER A 96 7.22 -3.79 -5.23
N GLY A 97 7.07 -2.80 -6.10
CA GLY A 97 5.97 -1.85 -6.13
C GLY A 97 6.16 -0.82 -7.23
N LEU A 98 5.35 0.23 -7.20
CA LEU A 98 5.51 1.41 -8.06
C LEU A 98 5.76 2.64 -7.18
N VAL A 99 6.75 3.44 -7.59
CA VAL A 99 7.07 4.71 -6.92
C VAL A 99 6.62 5.86 -7.83
N VAL A 100 5.85 6.80 -7.28
CA VAL A 100 5.34 7.94 -8.03
C VAL A 100 5.75 9.26 -7.38
N PRO A 101 5.93 10.35 -8.16
CA PRO A 101 6.24 11.65 -7.60
C PRO A 101 5.16 12.13 -6.63
N SER A 102 5.59 12.61 -5.46
CA SER A 102 4.69 13.17 -4.44
C SER A 102 3.88 14.34 -4.99
N GLY A 103 2.57 14.35 -4.70
CA GLY A 103 1.65 15.38 -5.19
C GLY A 103 1.23 15.24 -6.66
N SER A 104 1.77 14.28 -7.41
CA SER A 104 1.39 14.06 -8.82
C SER A 104 0.15 13.18 -8.95
N ILE A 105 -1.01 13.80 -9.06
CA ILE A 105 -2.28 13.09 -9.33
C ILE A 105 -2.19 12.27 -10.63
N ALA A 106 -1.58 12.85 -11.67
CA ALA A 106 -1.45 12.17 -12.96
C ALA A 106 -0.61 10.88 -12.86
N ALA A 107 0.55 10.95 -12.21
CA ALA A 107 1.42 9.77 -12.03
C ALA A 107 0.73 8.70 -11.17
N LEU A 108 0.07 9.08 -10.08
CA LEU A 108 -0.70 8.17 -9.24
C LEU A 108 -1.83 7.50 -10.03
N THR A 109 -2.57 8.27 -10.82
CA THR A 109 -3.64 7.73 -11.67
C THR A 109 -3.09 6.70 -12.66
N THR A 110 -1.99 7.02 -13.35
CA THR A 110 -1.34 6.10 -14.30
C THR A 110 -0.87 4.83 -13.62
N ALA A 111 -0.25 4.92 -12.45
CA ALA A 111 0.18 3.74 -11.69
C ALA A 111 -1.00 2.86 -11.25
N MET A 112 -2.08 3.47 -10.76
CA MET A 112 -3.31 2.74 -10.40
C MET A 112 -3.94 2.06 -11.62
N GLU A 113 -4.04 2.74 -12.76
CA GLU A 113 -4.57 2.17 -14.00
C GLU A 113 -3.71 1.01 -14.49
N ARG A 114 -2.41 1.16 -14.44
CA ARG A 114 -1.46 0.13 -14.85
C ARG A 114 -1.64 -1.14 -14.01
N LEU A 115 -1.68 -1.03 -12.68
CA LEU A 115 -1.89 -2.19 -11.81
C LEU A 115 -3.32 -2.74 -11.90
N ALA A 116 -4.32 -1.93 -12.21
CA ALA A 116 -5.69 -2.40 -12.38
C ALA A 116 -5.84 -3.25 -13.65
N LEU A 117 -5.17 -2.87 -14.74
CA LEU A 117 -5.30 -3.51 -16.06
C LEU A 117 -4.33 -4.68 -16.25
N ASP A 118 -3.15 -4.65 -15.64
CA ASP A 118 -2.13 -5.68 -15.79
C ASP A 118 -2.07 -6.58 -14.54
N ALA A 119 -2.82 -7.69 -14.60
CA ALA A 119 -2.85 -8.68 -13.52
C ALA A 119 -1.50 -9.38 -13.32
N ALA A 120 -0.74 -9.62 -14.41
CA ALA A 120 0.56 -10.28 -14.33
C ALA A 120 1.58 -9.39 -13.62
N LEU A 121 1.63 -8.10 -13.98
CA LEU A 121 2.47 -7.12 -13.30
C LEU A 121 2.09 -7.01 -11.82
N ARG A 122 0.79 -6.86 -11.51
CA ARG A 122 0.30 -6.77 -10.15
C ARG A 122 0.72 -7.98 -9.31
N THR A 123 0.53 -9.19 -9.84
CA THR A 123 0.93 -10.43 -9.15
C THR A 123 2.44 -10.49 -8.93
N ARG A 124 3.24 -10.17 -9.94
CA ARG A 124 4.71 -10.16 -9.85
C ARG A 124 5.21 -9.20 -8.78
N LEU A 125 4.72 -7.95 -8.79
CA LEU A 125 5.12 -6.95 -7.80
C LEU A 125 4.72 -7.37 -6.38
N GLY A 126 3.50 -7.88 -6.19
CA GLY A 126 3.03 -8.36 -4.90
C GLY A 126 3.83 -9.55 -4.37
N GLN A 127 4.19 -10.51 -5.22
CA GLN A 127 5.05 -11.64 -4.84
C GLN A 127 6.45 -11.17 -4.39
N THR A 128 7.04 -10.21 -5.12
CA THR A 128 8.33 -9.64 -4.74
C THR A 128 8.21 -8.83 -3.45
N ALA A 129 7.14 -8.05 -3.26
CA ALA A 129 6.87 -7.34 -2.01
C ALA A 129 6.80 -8.30 -0.81
N ALA A 130 6.05 -9.40 -0.93
CA ALA A 130 5.99 -10.42 0.12
C ALA A 130 7.33 -11.09 0.37
N ALA A 131 8.15 -11.33 -0.66
CA ALA A 131 9.49 -11.88 -0.51
C ALA A 131 10.40 -10.91 0.27
N THR A 132 10.34 -9.62 -0.03
CA THR A 132 11.05 -8.58 0.71
C THR A 132 10.66 -8.61 2.20
N MET A 133 9.38 -8.70 2.52
CA MET A 133 8.92 -8.72 3.92
C MET A 133 9.37 -9.98 4.67
N ARG A 134 9.47 -11.13 4.01
CA ARG A 134 10.04 -12.33 4.65
C ARG A 134 11.48 -12.15 5.12
N GLN A 135 12.27 -11.35 4.40
CA GLN A 135 13.65 -11.04 4.80
C GLN A 135 13.72 -10.10 6.02
N HIS A 136 12.63 -9.37 6.29
CA HIS A 136 12.48 -8.50 7.46
C HIS A 136 11.67 -9.14 8.59
N SER A 137 11.38 -10.44 8.50
CA SER A 137 10.66 -11.15 9.55
C SER A 137 11.54 -11.37 10.78
N TRP A 138 10.91 -11.46 11.97
CA TRP A 138 11.63 -11.69 13.22
C TRP A 138 12.50 -12.96 13.17
N SER A 139 12.04 -14.03 12.52
CA SER A 139 12.81 -15.26 12.34
C SER A 139 14.14 -15.09 11.60
N VAL A 140 14.26 -14.03 10.80
CA VAL A 140 15.50 -13.69 10.07
C VAL A 140 16.33 -12.68 10.86
N LEU A 141 15.69 -11.74 11.54
CA LEU A 141 16.36 -10.63 12.21
C LEU A 141 16.76 -10.96 13.68
N ASP A 142 16.18 -11.98 14.28
CA ASP A 142 16.42 -12.30 15.70
C ASP A 142 17.91 -12.52 16.00
N GLN A 143 18.61 -13.36 15.24
CA GLN A 143 20.02 -13.64 15.50
C GLN A 143 20.92 -12.41 15.33
N PRO A 144 20.83 -11.61 14.25
CA PRO A 144 21.58 -10.35 14.15
C PRO A 144 21.34 -9.39 15.31
N TRP A 145 20.10 -9.28 15.81
CA TRP A 145 19.80 -8.45 16.97
C TRP A 145 20.40 -9.01 18.26
N ARG A 146 20.35 -10.34 18.46
CA ARG A 146 20.99 -10.99 19.61
C ARG A 146 22.48 -10.74 19.62
N ASP A 147 23.13 -10.84 18.47
CA ASP A 147 24.57 -10.61 18.34
C ASP A 147 24.95 -9.16 18.71
N VAL A 148 24.19 -8.17 18.24
CA VAL A 148 24.38 -6.75 18.58
C VAL A 148 24.12 -6.48 20.07
N LEU A 149 23.12 -7.13 20.67
CA LEU A 149 22.75 -6.93 22.07
C LEU A 149 23.48 -7.86 23.03
N ALA A 150 24.38 -8.72 22.54
CA ALA A 150 25.08 -9.77 23.30
C ALA A 150 24.13 -10.66 24.12
N LEU A 151 22.97 -11.01 23.56
CA LEU A 151 21.98 -11.87 24.20
C LEU A 151 22.29 -13.35 23.95
N PRO A 152 22.04 -14.25 24.93
CA PRO A 152 22.26 -15.68 24.77
C PRO A 152 21.34 -16.23 23.66
N SER A 153 21.87 -17.26 22.94
CA SER A 153 21.05 -18.06 22.01
C SER A 153 19.97 -18.81 22.80
N VAL A 154 18.76 -18.87 22.26
CA VAL A 154 17.65 -19.66 22.83
C VAL A 154 17.69 -21.07 22.32
#